data_497481dcf47aaaa9e79a27bff5c933a1
#
_entry.id   497481dcf47aaaa9e79a27bff5c933a1
#
_cell.length_a   1.000
_cell.length_b   1.000
_cell.length_c   1.000
_cell.angle_alpha   90.00
_cell.angle_beta   90.00
_cell.angle_gamma   90.00
#
_symmetry.space_group_name_H-M   'P 1'
#
loop_
_entity.id
_entity.type
_entity.pdbx_description
1 polymer ?
#
loop_
_entity_poly.entity_id
_entity_poly.type
_entity_poly.pdbx_seq_one_letter_code
_entity_poly.pdbx_strand_id
1 'polypeptide(L)'
;MPAPRIIITGKPRSGKSTLALSLMTELRLKGKWVSGILTPEIIKKKERTGFRIIDIASDETKVLASVDGKGPSVGKYHVDLQELDYITQKFMDHVESADVIIIDEIGKMEMLSEKFRNMAEKIFTIEKPVIAVVNMEMMKQYSGTGDVFTIDEKSNIEKITEKILKDMKMDD
;
A
#
# COMPACT_ATOMS: atom_id res chain seq x y z
N MET A 1 -14.22 20.34 0.41
CA MET A 1 -13.54 19.45 1.37
C MET A 1 -12.53 18.57 0.63
N PRO A 2 -11.29 18.54 1.06
CA PRO A 2 -10.34 17.61 0.45
C PRO A 2 -10.74 16.16 0.71
N ALA A 3 -10.37 15.28 -0.19
CA ALA A 3 -10.63 13.85 -0.03
C ALA A 3 -9.86 13.31 1.18
N PRO A 4 -10.40 12.30 1.89
CA PRO A 4 -9.73 11.70 3.05
C PRO A 4 -8.38 11.10 2.68
N ARG A 5 -7.41 11.27 3.55
CA ARG A 5 -6.08 10.66 3.43
C ARG A 5 -5.76 9.95 4.72
N ILE A 6 -5.64 8.64 4.63
CA ILE A 6 -5.40 7.77 5.78
C ILE A 6 -4.01 7.15 5.65
N ILE A 7 -3.23 7.28 6.71
CA ILE A 7 -1.89 6.69 6.76
C ILE A 7 -1.87 5.65 7.85
N ILE A 8 -1.48 4.43 7.50
CA ILE A 8 -1.35 3.31 8.43
C ILE A 8 0.12 3.02 8.59
N THR A 9 0.60 2.97 9.82
CA THR A 9 1.99 2.65 10.10
C THR A 9 2.09 1.75 11.33
N GLY A 10 3.29 1.29 11.63
CA GLY A 10 3.54 0.41 12.76
C GLY A 10 4.77 -0.45 12.50
N LYS A 11 5.19 -1.18 13.53
CA LYS A 11 6.33 -2.09 13.42
C LYS A 11 6.03 -3.23 12.45
N PRO A 12 7.06 -3.89 11.91
CA PRO A 12 6.84 -5.10 11.11
C PRO A 12 5.98 -6.12 11.86
N ARG A 13 5.10 -6.81 11.14
CA ARG A 13 4.21 -7.84 11.69
C ARG A 13 3.20 -7.31 12.71
N SER A 14 2.85 -6.04 12.64
CA SER A 14 1.87 -5.44 13.55
C SER A 14 0.41 -5.56 13.07
N GLY A 15 0.20 -6.02 11.83
CA GLY A 15 -1.15 -6.15 11.28
C GLY A 15 -1.52 -5.08 10.27
N LYS A 16 -0.56 -4.29 9.81
CA LYS A 16 -0.81 -3.21 8.83
C LYS A 16 -1.44 -3.72 7.53
N SER A 17 -0.87 -4.78 6.97
CA SER A 17 -1.38 -5.36 5.72
C SER A 17 -2.73 -6.02 5.94
N THR A 18 -2.95 -6.62 7.10
CA THR A 18 -4.25 -7.19 7.47
C THR A 18 -5.31 -6.09 7.49
N LEU A 19 -4.97 -4.94 8.06
CA LEU A 19 -5.89 -3.80 8.09
C LEU A 19 -6.17 -3.28 6.68
N ALA A 20 -5.14 -3.15 5.84
CA ALA A 20 -5.31 -2.70 4.47
C ALA A 20 -6.23 -3.64 3.67
N LEU A 21 -6.06 -4.96 3.83
CA LEU A 21 -6.91 -5.95 3.17
C LEU A 21 -8.35 -5.90 3.70
N SER A 22 -8.52 -5.70 5.00
CA SER A 22 -9.84 -5.54 5.60
C SER A 22 -10.57 -4.34 5.02
N LEU A 23 -9.88 -3.21 4.91
CA LEU A 23 -10.44 -1.99 4.31
C LEU A 23 -10.79 -2.22 2.85
N MET A 24 -9.90 -2.85 2.07
CA MET A 24 -10.17 -3.15 0.66
C MET A 24 -11.42 -4.01 0.50
N THR A 25 -11.55 -5.06 1.31
CA THR A 25 -12.70 -5.96 1.29
C THR A 25 -13.99 -5.21 1.58
N GLU A 26 -14.01 -4.42 2.66
CA GLU A 26 -15.19 -3.66 3.05
C GLU A 26 -15.59 -2.61 2.00
N LEU A 27 -14.61 -1.92 1.42
CA LEU A 27 -14.88 -0.93 0.38
C LEU A 27 -15.46 -1.59 -0.88
N ARG A 28 -14.93 -2.74 -1.27
CA ARG A 28 -15.47 -3.49 -2.40
C ARG A 28 -16.89 -3.97 -2.13
N LEU A 29 -17.18 -4.43 -0.93
CA LEU A 29 -18.54 -4.83 -0.54
C LEU A 29 -19.53 -3.67 -0.62
N LYS A 30 -19.05 -2.44 -0.46
CA LYS A 30 -19.87 -1.22 -0.58
C LYS A 30 -19.96 -0.73 -2.03
N GLY A 31 -19.45 -1.51 -2.99
CA GLY A 31 -19.53 -1.17 -4.41
C GLY A 31 -18.48 -0.18 -4.87
N LYS A 32 -17.46 0.10 -4.07
CA LYS A 32 -16.40 1.03 -4.46
C LYS A 32 -15.38 0.35 -5.37
N TRP A 33 -14.92 1.07 -6.38
CA TRP A 33 -13.85 0.63 -7.24
C TRP A 33 -12.51 0.97 -6.58
N VAL A 34 -11.83 -0.05 -6.05
CA VAL A 34 -10.55 0.12 -5.37
C VAL A 34 -9.41 -0.08 -6.37
N SER A 35 -8.51 0.87 -6.45
CA SER A 35 -7.30 0.77 -7.25
C SER A 35 -6.08 0.97 -6.34
N GLY A 36 -4.91 0.63 -6.82
CA GLY A 36 -3.69 0.80 -6.03
C GLY A 36 -2.69 -0.30 -6.26
N ILE A 37 -1.78 -0.43 -5.31
CA ILE A 37 -0.66 -1.37 -5.36
C ILE A 37 -0.56 -2.11 -4.04
N LEU A 38 -0.40 -3.44 -4.10
CA LEU A 38 -0.06 -4.28 -2.95
C LEU A 38 1.31 -4.90 -3.18
N THR A 39 2.10 -5.02 -2.11
CA THR A 39 3.41 -5.69 -2.18
C THR A 39 3.51 -6.79 -1.12
N PRO A 40 2.72 -7.87 -1.27
CA PRO A 40 2.69 -8.94 -0.27
C PRO A 40 3.94 -9.81 -0.29
N GLU A 41 4.21 -10.43 0.85
CA GLU A 41 5.34 -11.34 1.00
C GLU A 41 5.15 -12.62 0.18
N ILE A 42 6.27 -13.18 -0.28
CA ILE A 42 6.32 -14.54 -0.85
C ILE A 42 6.89 -15.44 0.21
N ILE A 43 6.11 -16.43 0.64
CA ILE A 43 6.53 -17.40 1.66
C ILE A 43 6.67 -18.76 0.99
N LYS A 44 7.86 -19.38 1.11
CA LYS A 44 8.13 -20.75 0.65
C LYS A 44 8.73 -21.53 1.81
N LYS A 45 8.15 -22.69 2.11
CA LYS A 45 8.62 -23.56 3.21
C LYS A 45 8.77 -22.78 4.53
N LYS A 46 7.78 -21.97 4.86
CA LYS A 46 7.71 -21.12 6.06
C LYS A 46 8.77 -20.02 6.11
N GLU A 47 9.49 -19.78 5.03
CA GLU A 47 10.46 -18.70 4.94
C GLU A 47 10.02 -17.64 3.95
N ARG A 48 10.28 -16.38 4.29
CA ARG A 48 10.04 -15.28 3.37
C ARG A 48 11.20 -15.24 2.36
N THR A 49 10.88 -15.43 1.08
CA THR A 49 11.87 -15.45 0.00
C THR A 49 11.79 -14.22 -0.90
N GLY A 50 10.79 -13.38 -0.73
CA GLY A 50 10.64 -12.20 -1.55
C GLY A 50 9.30 -11.52 -1.35
N PHE A 51 8.96 -10.68 -2.33
CA PHE A 51 7.72 -9.92 -2.34
C PHE A 51 7.16 -9.88 -3.75
N ARG A 52 5.83 -9.97 -3.86
CA ARG A 52 5.13 -9.69 -5.11
C ARG A 52 4.77 -8.23 -5.17
N ILE A 53 4.41 -7.77 -6.36
CA ILE A 53 3.77 -6.47 -6.54
C ILE A 53 2.54 -6.69 -7.40
N ILE A 54 1.41 -6.17 -6.95
CA ILE A 54 0.09 -6.39 -7.57
C ILE A 54 -0.56 -5.06 -7.90
N ASP A 55 -1.05 -4.94 -9.12
CA ASP A 55 -1.96 -3.85 -9.50
C ASP A 55 -3.37 -4.25 -9.08
N ILE A 56 -3.96 -3.57 -8.11
CA ILE A 56 -5.24 -3.95 -7.52
C ILE A 56 -6.36 -3.97 -8.56
N ALA A 57 -6.42 -2.98 -9.44
CA ALA A 57 -7.52 -2.85 -10.39
C ALA A 57 -7.56 -4.00 -11.41
N SER A 58 -6.41 -4.45 -11.91
CA SER A 58 -6.33 -5.51 -12.92
C SER A 58 -5.96 -6.87 -12.35
N ASP A 59 -5.49 -6.91 -11.10
CA ASP A 59 -4.96 -8.10 -10.45
C ASP A 59 -3.66 -8.63 -11.10
N GLU A 60 -3.05 -7.84 -11.97
CA GLU A 60 -1.76 -8.24 -12.57
C GLU A 60 -0.68 -8.26 -11.50
N THR A 61 0.10 -9.36 -11.48
CA THR A 61 1.07 -9.63 -10.42
C THR A 61 2.44 -9.88 -11.02
N LYS A 62 3.46 -9.28 -10.41
CA LYS A 62 4.87 -9.48 -10.76
C LYS A 62 5.66 -9.75 -9.49
N VAL A 63 6.91 -10.14 -9.63
CA VAL A 63 7.84 -10.27 -8.50
C VAL A 63 8.53 -8.91 -8.28
N LEU A 64 8.34 -8.33 -7.11
CA LEU A 64 8.99 -7.07 -6.73
C LEU A 64 10.45 -7.32 -6.34
N ALA A 65 10.68 -8.33 -5.52
CA ALA A 65 12.01 -8.59 -4.98
C ALA A 65 12.13 -10.06 -4.57
N SER A 66 13.34 -10.59 -4.65
CA SER A 66 13.61 -11.97 -4.22
C SER A 66 15.05 -12.15 -3.77
N VAL A 67 15.29 -13.20 -2.98
CA VAL A 67 16.65 -13.55 -2.55
C VAL A 67 17.53 -13.98 -3.73
N ASP A 68 16.92 -14.50 -4.79
CA ASP A 68 17.61 -14.98 -6.00
C ASP A 68 17.69 -13.91 -7.11
N GLY A 69 17.19 -12.72 -6.87
CA GLY A 69 17.16 -11.64 -7.86
C GLY A 69 18.53 -11.04 -8.13
N LYS A 70 18.59 -10.10 -9.07
CA LYS A 70 19.83 -9.47 -9.54
C LYS A 70 19.89 -7.97 -9.40
N GLY A 71 18.81 -7.34 -9.00
CA GLY A 71 18.74 -5.88 -8.89
C GLY A 71 19.36 -5.35 -7.60
N PRO A 72 19.15 -4.06 -7.32
CA PRO A 72 19.64 -3.45 -6.08
C PRO A 72 19.13 -4.18 -4.85
N SER A 73 19.96 -4.28 -3.82
CA SER A 73 19.60 -5.03 -2.64
C SER A 73 19.01 -4.17 -1.52
N VAL A 74 18.02 -4.72 -0.82
CA VAL A 74 17.52 -4.23 0.45
C VAL A 74 17.53 -5.44 1.38
N GLY A 75 18.43 -5.41 2.35
CA GLY A 75 18.71 -6.60 3.15
C GLY A 75 19.18 -7.74 2.25
N LYS A 76 18.56 -8.91 2.38
CA LYS A 76 18.90 -10.09 1.56
C LYS A 76 18.14 -10.17 0.23
N TYR A 77 17.25 -9.22 -0.03
CA TYR A 77 16.40 -9.22 -1.24
C TYR A 77 16.97 -8.30 -2.31
N HIS A 78 16.77 -8.70 -3.56
CA HIS A 78 17.14 -7.90 -4.73
C HIS A 78 15.89 -7.41 -5.41
N VAL A 79 15.78 -6.11 -5.61
CA VAL A 79 14.57 -5.46 -6.13
C VAL A 79 14.60 -5.42 -7.66
N ASP A 80 13.50 -5.86 -8.28
CA ASP A 80 13.31 -5.78 -9.71
C ASP A 80 12.69 -4.42 -10.05
N LEU A 81 13.54 -3.45 -10.37
CA LEU A 81 13.09 -2.09 -10.66
C LEU A 81 12.21 -2.01 -11.90
N GLN A 82 12.45 -2.89 -12.88
CA GLN A 82 11.67 -2.90 -14.11
C GLN A 82 10.22 -3.32 -13.84
N GLU A 83 10.04 -4.36 -13.04
CA GLU A 83 8.70 -4.84 -12.67
C GLU A 83 7.99 -3.85 -11.74
N LEU A 84 8.74 -3.24 -10.83
CA LEU A 84 8.21 -2.19 -9.95
C LEU A 84 7.70 -1.01 -10.77
N ASP A 85 8.50 -0.54 -11.73
CA ASP A 85 8.12 0.56 -12.60
C ASP A 85 6.90 0.20 -13.47
N TYR A 86 6.87 -1.03 -13.98
CA TYR A 86 5.78 -1.50 -14.82
C TYR A 86 4.44 -1.46 -14.08
N ILE A 87 4.38 -2.02 -12.88
CA ILE A 87 3.14 -2.04 -12.08
C ILE A 87 2.76 -0.62 -11.62
N THR A 88 3.75 0.18 -11.25
CA THR A 88 3.49 1.57 -10.85
C THR A 88 2.83 2.35 -11.99
N GLN A 89 3.37 2.20 -13.21
CA GLN A 89 2.79 2.85 -14.39
C GLN A 89 1.38 2.35 -14.67
N LYS A 90 1.17 1.04 -14.56
CA LYS A 90 -0.14 0.43 -14.80
C LYS A 90 -1.18 1.01 -13.82
N PHE A 91 -0.84 1.12 -12.55
CA PHE A 91 -1.71 1.77 -11.58
C PHE A 91 -2.01 3.21 -11.99
N MET A 92 -0.99 3.98 -12.33
CA MET A 92 -1.17 5.39 -12.70
C MET A 92 -2.05 5.56 -13.94
N ASP A 93 -2.00 4.61 -14.89
CA ASP A 93 -2.84 4.65 -16.09
C ASP A 93 -4.33 4.50 -15.78
N HIS A 94 -4.68 3.91 -14.63
CA HIS A 94 -6.07 3.64 -14.24
C HIS A 94 -6.53 4.46 -13.03
N VAL A 95 -5.69 5.33 -12.49
CA VAL A 95 -5.98 6.03 -11.24
C VAL A 95 -7.26 6.88 -11.29
N GLU A 96 -7.59 7.42 -12.46
CA GLU A 96 -8.77 8.26 -12.62
C GLU A 96 -10.08 7.49 -12.41
N SER A 97 -10.08 6.19 -12.67
CA SER A 97 -11.27 5.34 -12.51
C SER A 97 -11.52 4.92 -11.06
N ALA A 98 -10.58 5.17 -10.16
CA ALA A 98 -10.69 4.70 -8.79
C ALA A 98 -11.67 5.54 -7.97
N ASP A 99 -12.44 4.88 -7.11
CA ASP A 99 -13.18 5.54 -6.04
C ASP A 99 -12.31 5.71 -4.80
N VAL A 100 -11.39 4.79 -4.57
CA VAL A 100 -10.46 4.79 -3.44
C VAL A 100 -9.14 4.20 -3.90
N ILE A 101 -8.04 4.78 -3.42
CA ILE A 101 -6.69 4.29 -3.70
C ILE A 101 -6.12 3.64 -2.43
N ILE A 102 -5.55 2.44 -2.57
CA ILE A 102 -4.85 1.76 -1.49
C ILE A 102 -3.42 1.45 -1.94
N ILE A 103 -2.44 1.86 -1.15
CA ILE A 103 -1.02 1.54 -1.38
C ILE A 103 -0.48 0.80 -0.16
N ASP A 104 -0.03 -0.42 -0.34
CA ASP A 104 0.57 -1.22 0.72
C ASP A 104 1.77 -2.00 0.18
N GLU A 105 2.97 -1.46 0.35
CA GLU A 105 3.29 -0.35 1.25
C GLU A 105 4.24 0.66 0.57
N ILE A 106 4.39 1.81 1.22
CA ILE A 106 5.44 2.77 0.86
C ILE A 106 6.62 2.45 1.77
N GLY A 107 7.56 1.67 1.27
CA GLY A 107 8.70 1.16 2.03
C GLY A 107 10.02 1.33 1.30
N LYS A 108 11.09 0.79 1.88
CA LYS A 108 12.44 0.95 1.35
C LYS A 108 12.62 0.39 -0.05
N MET A 109 12.02 -0.77 -0.33
CA MET A 109 12.15 -1.40 -1.66
C MET A 109 11.45 -0.57 -2.72
N GLU A 110 10.22 -0.18 -2.45
CA GLU A 110 9.40 0.60 -3.38
C GLU A 110 10.04 1.96 -3.66
N MET A 111 10.62 2.58 -2.66
CA MET A 111 11.22 3.90 -2.79
C MET A 111 12.56 3.92 -3.51
N LEU A 112 13.08 2.77 -3.94
CA LEU A 112 14.23 2.71 -4.85
C LEU A 112 13.86 3.17 -6.26
N SER A 113 12.57 3.08 -6.63
CA SER A 113 12.10 3.51 -7.94
C SER A 113 11.75 4.99 -7.93
N GLU A 114 12.34 5.75 -8.85
CA GLU A 114 11.98 7.16 -9.05
C GLU A 114 10.50 7.28 -9.45
N LYS A 115 10.03 6.40 -10.33
CA LYS A 115 8.63 6.38 -10.77
C LYS A 115 7.69 6.16 -9.58
N PHE A 116 8.02 5.23 -8.70
CA PHE A 116 7.21 4.98 -7.51
C PHE A 116 7.23 6.18 -6.56
N ARG A 117 8.40 6.80 -6.35
CA ARG A 117 8.50 8.01 -5.50
C ARG A 117 7.60 9.12 -6.03
N ASN A 118 7.64 9.34 -7.35
CA ASN A 118 6.82 10.38 -7.98
C ASN A 118 5.32 10.05 -7.84
N MET A 119 4.95 8.79 -8.01
CA MET A 119 3.57 8.35 -7.80
C MET A 119 3.14 8.57 -6.34
N ALA A 120 4.00 8.21 -5.39
CA ALA A 120 3.69 8.35 -3.97
C ALA A 120 3.43 9.82 -3.56
N GLU A 121 4.14 10.75 -4.18
CA GLU A 121 3.86 12.18 -3.96
C GLU A 121 2.55 12.60 -4.62
N LYS A 122 2.33 12.15 -5.84
CA LYS A 122 1.18 12.58 -6.64
C LYS A 122 -0.15 12.13 -6.06
N ILE A 123 -0.24 10.91 -5.52
CA ILE A 123 -1.52 10.40 -5.01
C ILE A 123 -2.09 11.24 -3.86
N PHE A 124 -1.23 11.91 -3.10
CA PHE A 124 -1.68 12.78 -2.01
C PHE A 124 -2.13 14.16 -2.49
N THR A 125 -2.01 14.45 -3.77
CA THR A 125 -2.47 15.72 -4.36
C THR A 125 -3.77 15.58 -5.15
N ILE A 126 -4.19 14.36 -5.50
CA ILE A 126 -5.41 14.14 -6.27
C ILE A 126 -6.63 14.11 -5.35
N GLU A 127 -7.80 14.43 -5.92
CA GLU A 127 -9.06 14.53 -5.17
C GLU A 127 -9.76 13.17 -5.03
N LYS A 128 -9.03 12.19 -4.51
CA LYS A 128 -9.56 10.84 -4.25
C LYS A 128 -9.15 10.39 -2.86
N PRO A 129 -10.00 9.64 -2.16
CA PRO A 129 -9.60 9.04 -0.89
C PRO A 129 -8.40 8.12 -1.08
N VAL A 130 -7.43 8.24 -0.19
CA VAL A 130 -6.19 7.44 -0.23
C VAL A 130 -5.98 6.79 1.12
N ILE A 131 -5.65 5.50 1.09
CA ILE A 131 -5.20 4.73 2.25
C ILE A 131 -3.81 4.24 1.90
N ALA A 132 -2.80 4.67 2.65
CA ALA A 132 -1.43 4.27 2.41
C ALA A 132 -0.82 3.64 3.66
N VAL A 133 -0.25 2.46 3.50
CA VAL A 133 0.57 1.83 4.53
C VAL A 133 1.98 2.35 4.33
N VAL A 134 2.54 2.99 5.36
CA VAL A 134 3.85 3.64 5.28
C VAL A 134 4.78 3.00 6.31
N ASN A 135 5.95 2.58 5.86
CA ASN A 135 6.99 2.05 6.74
C ASN A 135 7.35 3.10 7.81
N MET A 136 7.51 2.67 9.05
CA MET A 136 7.81 3.58 10.18
C MET A 136 9.01 4.48 9.90
N GLU A 137 10.03 3.97 9.25
CA GLU A 137 11.24 4.73 8.95
C GLU A 137 11.00 5.86 7.94
N MET A 138 9.90 5.77 7.19
CA MET A 138 9.55 6.77 6.17
C MET A 138 8.49 7.76 6.64
N MET A 139 7.96 7.58 7.84
CA MET A 139 6.87 8.42 8.37
C MET A 139 7.22 9.89 8.47
N LYS A 140 8.48 10.22 8.65
CA LYS A 140 8.91 11.62 8.74
C LYS A 140 8.50 12.43 7.51
N GLN A 141 8.50 11.78 6.32
CA GLN A 141 8.11 12.42 5.06
C GLN A 141 6.60 12.59 4.93
N TYR A 142 5.82 11.80 5.68
CA TYR A 142 4.37 11.74 5.55
C TYR A 142 3.62 12.34 6.73
N SER A 143 4.34 12.81 7.74
CA SER A 143 3.78 13.50 8.89
C SER A 143 3.05 14.78 8.40
N GLY A 144 1.78 14.92 8.79
CA GLY A 144 0.97 16.04 8.35
C GLY A 144 0.28 15.86 7.00
N THR A 145 0.51 14.73 6.31
CA THR A 145 -0.11 14.46 5.01
C THR A 145 -1.54 13.95 5.14
N GLY A 146 -1.88 13.32 6.26
CA GLY A 146 -3.22 12.75 6.50
C GLY A 146 -3.38 12.30 7.93
N ASP A 147 -4.48 11.57 8.19
CA ASP A 147 -4.77 11.00 9.49
C ASP A 147 -3.95 9.73 9.71
N VAL A 148 -3.16 9.68 10.75
CA VAL A 148 -2.23 8.58 11.02
C VAL A 148 -2.81 7.59 12.03
N PHE A 149 -2.80 6.31 11.66
CA PHE A 149 -3.18 5.20 12.53
C PHE A 149 -1.95 4.33 12.75
N THR A 150 -1.45 4.29 13.98
CA THR A 150 -0.31 3.45 14.34
C THR A 150 -0.83 2.13 14.89
N ILE A 151 -0.46 1.03 14.24
CA ILE A 151 -0.99 -0.30 14.54
C ILE A 151 0.07 -1.10 15.29
N ASP A 152 -0.36 -1.87 16.28
CA ASP A 152 0.48 -2.83 16.96
C ASP A 152 -0.23 -4.20 17.03
N GLU A 153 0.45 -5.20 17.56
CA GLU A 153 -0.09 -6.56 17.63
C GLU A 153 -1.33 -6.70 18.50
N LYS A 154 -1.60 -5.71 19.35
CA LYS A 154 -2.77 -5.67 20.24
C LYS A 154 -3.93 -4.89 19.63
N SER A 155 -3.73 -4.26 18.48
CA SER A 155 -4.78 -3.48 17.83
C SER A 155 -5.94 -4.35 17.39
N ASN A 156 -7.14 -3.86 17.57
CA ASN A 156 -8.36 -4.54 17.10
C ASN A 156 -8.62 -4.08 15.65
N ILE A 157 -8.23 -4.94 14.70
CA ILE A 157 -8.32 -4.63 13.28
C ILE A 157 -9.75 -4.32 12.84
N GLU A 158 -10.72 -5.09 13.32
CA GLU A 158 -12.12 -4.89 12.97
C GLU A 158 -12.64 -3.52 13.40
N LYS A 159 -12.35 -3.12 14.64
CA LYS A 159 -12.75 -1.80 15.16
C LYS A 159 -12.06 -0.66 14.44
N ILE A 160 -10.78 -0.83 14.12
CA ILE A 160 -10.03 0.19 13.40
C ILE A 160 -10.54 0.33 11.98
N THR A 161 -10.88 -0.80 11.33
CA THR A 161 -11.49 -0.78 10.00
C THR A 161 -12.79 0.04 10.02
N GLU A 162 -13.67 -0.23 10.99
CA GLU A 162 -14.93 0.50 11.14
C GLU A 162 -14.69 2.00 11.35
N LYS A 163 -13.72 2.34 12.21
CA LYS A 163 -13.40 3.74 12.50
C LYS A 163 -12.89 4.47 11.26
N ILE A 164 -12.00 3.85 10.52
CA ILE A 164 -11.45 4.46 9.30
C ILE A 164 -12.55 4.68 8.26
N LEU A 165 -13.40 3.68 8.04
CA LEU A 165 -14.50 3.81 7.09
C LEU A 165 -15.46 4.92 7.48
N LYS A 166 -15.73 5.05 8.77
CA LYS A 166 -16.58 6.12 9.30
C LYS A 166 -15.93 7.49 9.10
N ASP A 167 -14.63 7.61 9.42
CA ASP A 167 -13.89 8.85 9.24
C ASP A 167 -13.83 9.26 7.76
N MET A 168 -13.81 8.27 6.86
CA MET A 168 -13.86 8.50 5.42
C MET A 168 -15.28 8.74 4.90
N LYS A 169 -16.29 8.61 5.75
CA LYS A 169 -17.72 8.70 5.41
C LYS A 169 -18.13 7.62 4.39
N MET A 170 -17.61 6.42 4.57
CA MET A 170 -17.84 5.27 3.69
C MET A 170 -18.39 4.07 4.47
N ASP A 171 -19.09 4.33 5.57
CA ASP A 171 -19.62 3.29 6.45
C ASP A 171 -21.06 2.86 6.13
N ASP A 172 -21.63 3.32 5.05
CA ASP A 172 -23.00 3.01 4.61
C ASP A 172 -23.14 1.61 4.03
#